data_1e23d6686ba12b99368d343b8f436153
#
_entry.id   1e23d6686ba12b99368d343b8f436153
#
_cell.length_a   1.000
_cell.length_b   1.000
_cell.length_c   1.000
_cell.angle_alpha   90.00
_cell.angle_beta   90.00
_cell.angle_gamma   90.00
#
_symmetry.space_group_name_H-M   'P 1'
#
loop_
_entity.id
_entity.type
_entity.pdbx_description
1 polymer ?
#
loop_
_entity_poly.entity_id
_entity_poly.type
_entity_poly.pdbx_seq_one_letter_code
_entity_poly.pdbx_strand_id
1 'polypeptide(L)'
;MHIPEPPAEPMRAALVRMRLLMIAAGIFGIAAVALLPRAVESGWLLLVQDDPAALADRKLARSFNGEAATREIETALAADDAELAKSFVELARDRNVAVAPDLLAKVDAAVEKASGALKTAETFTRGLIVGEPDDLVSLAGTALGDLFVFGDIRDAVREGSRYAQGKEVDHLILGLSAVGIAVTAGTYASLGTGTPARVGLSLVKAARKTGRISARMAESVTRTLRSVIDGPALRKAINGGAAANPTATVRAVREAVKIEKADDLFRLTRNVGEVQAKAGTRAALDGLKISDSPREMARVAKLAEKEGGKTRAILKFLGRGAIALTVAAFDLSLWVLWAALTLFGFVSAAKGAVERATWRGLQRRKVRRAKRELQRQRRLATATQHG
;
A
#
# COMPACT_ATOMS: atom_id res chain seq x y z
N MET A 1 2.54 52.87 -67.65
CA MET A 1 1.52 52.08 -66.89
C MET A 1 2.24 51.31 -65.85
N HIS A 2 2.25 51.87 -64.61
CA HIS A 2 3.01 51.33 -63.44
C HIS A 2 2.17 50.24 -62.79
N ILE A 3 2.64 48.97 -62.82
CA ILE A 3 1.98 47.87 -62.18
C ILE A 3 2.53 47.83 -60.72
N PRO A 4 1.69 48.09 -59.74
CA PRO A 4 2.17 48.03 -58.35
C PRO A 4 2.55 46.59 -57.97
N GLU A 5 3.77 46.40 -57.50
CA GLU A 5 4.19 45.13 -56.88
C GLU A 5 3.28 44.78 -55.65
N PRO A 6 2.84 43.54 -55.55
CA PRO A 6 2.03 43.15 -54.42
C PRO A 6 2.86 43.23 -53.13
N PRO A 7 2.27 43.71 -52.04
CA PRO A 7 2.98 43.91 -50.78
C PRO A 7 3.61 42.58 -50.27
N ALA A 8 4.94 42.60 -50.08
CA ALA A 8 5.73 41.43 -49.64
C ALA A 8 5.51 41.11 -48.16
N GLU A 9 4.86 41.97 -47.42
CA GLU A 9 4.66 41.85 -45.97
C GLU A 9 3.82 40.66 -45.51
N PRO A 10 2.65 40.30 -46.12
CA PRO A 10 1.85 39.19 -45.58
C PRO A 10 2.52 37.83 -45.78
N MET A 11 3.43 37.71 -46.73
CA MET A 11 4.13 36.47 -47.03
C MET A 11 5.30 36.24 -46.05
N ARG A 12 6.00 37.29 -45.67
CA ARG A 12 7.08 37.24 -44.66
C ARG A 12 6.49 36.91 -43.25
N ALA A 13 5.40 37.55 -42.86
CA ALA A 13 4.70 37.28 -41.62
C ALA A 13 4.17 35.83 -41.54
N ALA A 14 3.66 35.27 -42.65
CA ALA A 14 3.23 33.87 -42.70
C ALA A 14 4.39 32.88 -42.57
N LEU A 15 5.54 33.18 -43.19
CA LEU A 15 6.75 32.36 -43.08
C LEU A 15 7.35 32.39 -41.66
N VAL A 16 7.38 33.56 -41.00
CA VAL A 16 7.83 33.70 -39.62
C VAL A 16 6.91 32.92 -38.67
N ARG A 17 5.60 33.06 -38.80
CA ARG A 17 4.63 32.27 -38.00
C ARG A 17 4.79 30.78 -38.21
N MET A 18 5.03 30.30 -39.42
CA MET A 18 5.25 28.89 -39.74
C MET A 18 6.57 28.39 -39.12
N ARG A 19 7.64 29.18 -39.17
CA ARG A 19 8.91 28.83 -38.51
C ARG A 19 8.77 28.76 -37.00
N LEU A 20 8.10 29.72 -36.38
CA LEU A 20 7.83 29.70 -34.94
C LEU A 20 6.99 28.49 -34.52
N LEU A 21 5.97 28.11 -35.29
CA LEU A 21 5.18 26.92 -35.05
C LEU A 21 6.01 25.64 -35.18
N MET A 22 6.91 25.55 -36.15
CA MET A 22 7.81 24.38 -36.28
C MET A 22 8.83 24.31 -35.17
N ILE A 23 9.40 25.42 -34.71
CA ILE A 23 10.30 25.49 -33.57
C ILE A 23 9.55 25.07 -32.29
N ALA A 24 8.36 25.63 -32.06
CA ALA A 24 7.53 25.25 -30.92
C ALA A 24 7.19 23.74 -30.93
N ALA A 25 6.76 23.22 -32.11
CA ALA A 25 6.48 21.78 -32.25
C ALA A 25 7.72 20.91 -32.02
N GLY A 26 8.90 21.37 -32.45
CA GLY A 26 10.18 20.70 -32.18
C GLY A 26 10.51 20.66 -30.67
N ILE A 27 10.42 21.80 -29.99
CA ILE A 27 10.65 21.90 -28.55
C ILE A 27 9.66 21.00 -27.78
N PHE A 28 8.38 21.07 -28.13
CA PHE A 28 7.36 20.22 -27.52
C PHE A 28 7.56 18.74 -27.85
N GLY A 29 8.04 18.39 -29.04
CA GLY A 29 8.38 17.02 -29.41
C GLY A 29 9.52 16.46 -28.56
N ILE A 30 10.59 17.24 -28.35
CA ILE A 30 11.71 16.88 -27.49
C ILE A 30 11.24 16.70 -26.03
N ALA A 31 10.43 17.64 -25.55
CA ALA A 31 9.86 17.54 -24.20
C ALA A 31 8.95 16.30 -24.04
N ALA A 32 8.16 15.95 -25.07
CA ALA A 32 7.34 14.74 -25.06
C ALA A 32 8.18 13.47 -24.96
N VAL A 33 9.25 13.38 -25.77
CA VAL A 33 10.18 12.23 -25.71
C VAL A 33 10.87 12.12 -24.35
N ALA A 34 11.25 13.24 -23.73
CA ALA A 34 11.85 13.25 -22.40
C ALA A 34 10.87 12.85 -21.28
N LEU A 35 9.59 13.17 -21.44
CA LEU A 35 8.54 12.86 -20.47
C LEU A 35 7.93 11.46 -20.68
N LEU A 36 7.99 10.89 -21.87
CA LEU A 36 7.38 9.61 -22.20
C LEU A 36 7.82 8.46 -21.27
N PRO A 37 9.12 8.26 -20.96
CA PRO A 37 9.52 7.21 -20.03
C PRO A 37 8.93 7.39 -18.63
N ARG A 38 8.89 8.66 -18.14
CA ARG A 38 8.29 9.00 -16.85
C ARG A 38 6.78 8.80 -16.84
N ALA A 39 6.10 9.12 -17.94
CA ALA A 39 4.66 8.94 -18.09
C ALA A 39 4.28 7.44 -18.14
N VAL A 40 5.04 6.63 -18.87
CA VAL A 40 4.88 5.17 -18.91
C VAL A 40 5.08 4.57 -17.51
N GLU A 41 6.12 5.01 -16.82
CA GLU A 41 6.38 4.57 -15.45
C GLU A 41 5.26 4.97 -14.48
N SER A 42 4.79 6.21 -14.57
CA SER A 42 3.68 6.71 -13.75
C SER A 42 2.39 5.96 -14.05
N GLY A 43 2.10 5.70 -15.32
CA GLY A 43 0.96 4.89 -15.74
C GLY A 43 1.04 3.46 -15.20
N TRP A 44 2.23 2.85 -15.25
CA TRP A 44 2.45 1.51 -14.70
C TRP A 44 2.24 1.49 -13.18
N LEU A 45 2.77 2.47 -12.43
CA LEU A 45 2.56 2.57 -10.99
C LEU A 45 1.09 2.69 -10.60
N LEU A 46 0.30 3.40 -11.41
CA LEU A 46 -1.15 3.51 -11.21
C LEU A 46 -1.87 2.19 -11.49
N LEU A 47 -1.43 1.43 -12.48
CA LEU A 47 -2.00 0.11 -12.81
C LEU A 47 -1.69 -0.95 -11.74
N VAL A 48 -0.50 -0.88 -11.12
CA VAL A 48 -0.01 -1.87 -10.15
C VAL A 48 -0.23 -1.43 -8.70
N GLN A 49 -0.92 -0.31 -8.47
CA GLN A 49 -1.16 0.21 -7.11
C GLN A 49 -1.83 -0.80 -6.16
N ASP A 50 -2.55 -1.79 -6.68
CA ASP A 50 -3.23 -2.83 -5.91
C ASP A 50 -2.40 -4.12 -5.73
N ASP A 51 -1.20 -4.20 -6.34
CA ASP A 51 -0.21 -5.25 -6.10
C ASP A 51 0.98 -4.72 -5.29
N PRO A 52 0.96 -4.88 -3.95
CA PRO A 52 2.01 -4.37 -3.09
C PRO A 52 3.37 -5.05 -3.32
N ALA A 53 3.40 -6.31 -3.75
CA ALA A 53 4.66 -7.00 -4.02
C ALA A 53 5.35 -6.43 -5.26
N ALA A 54 4.62 -6.24 -6.37
CA ALA A 54 5.18 -5.63 -7.57
C ALA A 54 5.61 -4.17 -7.34
N LEU A 55 4.88 -3.44 -6.48
CA LEU A 55 5.26 -2.08 -6.06
C LEU A 55 6.56 -2.09 -5.23
N ALA A 56 6.67 -3.00 -4.27
CA ALA A 56 7.87 -3.18 -3.44
C ALA A 56 9.06 -3.60 -4.30
N ASP A 57 8.91 -4.56 -5.20
CA ASP A 57 9.94 -5.04 -6.12
C ASP A 57 10.60 -3.92 -6.89
N ARG A 58 9.80 -3.06 -7.48
CA ARG A 58 10.34 -1.94 -8.27
C ARG A 58 11.07 -0.91 -7.43
N LYS A 59 10.60 -0.65 -6.22
CA LYS A 59 11.28 0.27 -5.29
C LYS A 59 12.59 -0.32 -4.79
N LEU A 60 12.60 -1.60 -4.43
CA LEU A 60 13.80 -2.32 -4.01
C LEU A 60 14.85 -2.37 -5.12
N ALA A 61 14.45 -2.65 -6.36
CA ALA A 61 15.37 -2.69 -7.51
C ALA A 61 16.15 -1.37 -7.71
N ARG A 62 15.63 -0.25 -7.21
CA ARG A 62 16.26 1.08 -7.34
C ARG A 62 17.14 1.48 -6.17
N SER A 63 16.83 0.99 -4.98
CA SER A 63 17.43 1.51 -3.74
C SER A 63 18.08 0.46 -2.87
N PHE A 64 17.75 -0.83 -3.03
CA PHE A 64 18.31 -1.91 -2.24
C PHE A 64 19.53 -2.51 -2.94
N ASN A 65 20.72 -2.08 -2.52
CA ASN A 65 22.02 -2.53 -3.01
C ASN A 65 22.87 -3.12 -1.86
N GLY A 66 24.10 -3.55 -2.15
CA GLY A 66 24.98 -4.18 -1.16
C GLY A 66 25.28 -3.30 0.05
N GLU A 67 25.49 -2.00 -0.15
CA GLU A 67 25.72 -1.04 0.93
C GLU A 67 24.47 -0.87 1.81
N ALA A 68 23.30 -0.74 1.18
CA ALA A 68 22.04 -0.64 1.90
C ALA A 68 21.74 -1.92 2.69
N ALA A 69 21.93 -3.09 2.09
CA ALA A 69 21.74 -4.38 2.76
C ALA A 69 22.66 -4.53 3.99
N THR A 70 23.96 -4.23 3.84
CA THR A 70 24.94 -4.29 4.93
C THR A 70 24.51 -3.36 6.08
N ARG A 71 24.22 -2.10 5.79
CA ARG A 71 23.82 -1.11 6.80
C ARG A 71 22.56 -1.53 7.56
N GLU A 72 21.53 -2.04 6.86
CA GLU A 72 20.29 -2.46 7.50
C GLU A 72 20.48 -3.73 8.35
N ILE A 73 21.31 -4.68 7.90
CA ILE A 73 21.66 -5.87 8.67
C ILE A 73 22.42 -5.50 9.95
N GLU A 74 23.44 -4.64 9.83
CA GLU A 74 24.20 -4.16 10.99
C GLU A 74 23.30 -3.40 11.99
N THR A 75 22.40 -2.55 11.49
CA THR A 75 21.44 -1.83 12.32
C THR A 75 20.51 -2.78 13.05
N ALA A 76 20.04 -3.84 12.39
CA ALA A 76 19.19 -4.85 13.02
C ALA A 76 19.94 -5.64 14.09
N LEU A 77 21.19 -6.02 13.84
CA LEU A 77 22.06 -6.70 14.83
C LEU A 77 22.36 -5.80 16.03
N ALA A 78 22.66 -4.52 15.81
CA ALA A 78 22.89 -3.55 16.88
C ALA A 78 21.65 -3.33 17.76
N ALA A 79 20.45 -3.50 17.19
CA ALA A 79 19.17 -3.47 17.94
C ALA A 79 18.79 -4.82 18.58
N ASP A 80 19.67 -5.83 18.57
CA ASP A 80 19.43 -7.21 19.02
C ASP A 80 18.17 -7.85 18.35
N ASP A 81 17.91 -7.45 17.08
CA ASP A 81 16.79 -7.95 16.29
C ASP A 81 17.24 -8.95 15.23
N ALA A 82 17.64 -10.15 15.71
CA ALA A 82 18.14 -11.24 14.88
C ALA A 82 17.14 -11.67 13.79
N GLU A 83 15.83 -11.60 14.06
CA GLU A 83 14.76 -11.94 13.11
C GLU A 83 14.73 -10.94 11.95
N LEU A 84 14.90 -9.64 12.23
CA LEU A 84 14.98 -8.61 11.20
C LEU A 84 16.27 -8.74 10.37
N ALA A 85 17.41 -8.98 11.02
CA ALA A 85 18.68 -9.22 10.36
C ALA A 85 18.58 -10.41 9.38
N LYS A 86 17.97 -11.52 9.81
CA LYS A 86 17.68 -12.70 8.97
C LYS A 86 16.78 -12.33 7.79
N SER A 87 15.72 -11.56 8.02
CA SER A 87 14.81 -11.11 6.96
C SER A 87 15.53 -10.28 5.88
N PHE A 88 16.50 -9.43 6.27
CA PHE A 88 17.33 -8.70 5.32
C PHE A 88 18.31 -9.60 4.55
N VAL A 89 18.88 -10.61 5.18
CA VAL A 89 19.72 -11.60 4.50
C VAL A 89 18.92 -12.37 3.47
N GLU A 90 17.71 -12.81 3.81
CA GLU A 90 16.80 -13.49 2.88
C GLU A 90 16.43 -12.59 1.69
N LEU A 91 16.17 -11.31 1.94
CA LEU A 91 15.90 -10.31 0.91
C LEU A 91 17.12 -10.09 0.01
N ALA A 92 18.33 -9.99 0.59
CA ALA A 92 19.56 -9.81 -0.17
C ALA A 92 19.85 -11.00 -1.10
N ARG A 93 19.66 -12.23 -0.60
CA ARG A 93 19.78 -13.45 -1.41
C ARG A 93 18.79 -13.49 -2.57
N ASP A 94 17.54 -13.17 -2.32
CA ASP A 94 16.47 -13.11 -3.32
C ASP A 94 16.79 -12.09 -4.44
N ARG A 95 17.44 -10.98 -4.08
CA ARG A 95 17.82 -9.91 -5.01
C ARG A 95 19.21 -10.06 -5.62
N ASN A 96 19.90 -11.18 -5.36
CA ASN A 96 21.28 -11.40 -5.77
C ASN A 96 22.24 -10.28 -5.31
N VAL A 97 21.97 -9.69 -4.14
CA VAL A 97 22.80 -8.67 -3.51
C VAL A 97 23.84 -9.36 -2.64
N ALA A 98 25.12 -9.13 -2.91
CA ALA A 98 26.21 -9.71 -2.15
C ALA A 98 26.27 -9.12 -0.73
N VAL A 99 26.36 -9.98 0.27
CA VAL A 99 26.60 -9.65 1.68
C VAL A 99 27.88 -10.33 2.13
N ALA A 100 28.71 -9.63 2.91
CA ALA A 100 29.99 -10.15 3.39
C ALA A 100 29.79 -11.44 4.22
N PRO A 101 30.64 -12.47 4.03
CA PRO A 101 30.52 -13.75 4.76
C PRO A 101 30.56 -13.58 6.28
N ASP A 102 31.42 -12.68 6.77
CA ASP A 102 31.54 -12.39 8.21
C ASP A 102 30.23 -11.83 8.80
N LEU A 103 29.51 -11.02 8.01
CA LEU A 103 28.21 -10.46 8.43
C LEU A 103 27.14 -11.54 8.46
N LEU A 104 27.14 -12.47 7.49
CA LEU A 104 26.25 -13.62 7.48
C LEU A 104 26.47 -14.50 8.72
N ALA A 105 27.72 -14.80 9.07
CA ALA A 105 28.07 -15.56 10.26
C ALA A 105 27.55 -14.88 11.56
N LYS A 106 27.65 -13.54 11.65
CA LYS A 106 27.10 -12.78 12.78
C LYS A 106 25.59 -12.90 12.87
N VAL A 107 24.87 -12.86 11.73
CA VAL A 107 23.41 -13.03 11.70
C VAL A 107 23.02 -14.43 12.14
N ASP A 108 23.72 -15.46 11.64
CA ASP A 108 23.43 -16.86 12.00
C ASP A 108 23.63 -17.10 13.51
N ALA A 109 24.73 -16.58 14.07
CA ALA A 109 24.99 -16.65 15.51
C ALA A 109 23.92 -15.90 16.35
N ALA A 110 23.47 -14.73 15.89
CA ALA A 110 22.41 -13.96 16.54
C ALA A 110 21.07 -14.71 16.51
N VAL A 111 20.73 -15.34 15.38
CA VAL A 111 19.51 -16.15 15.24
C VAL A 111 19.54 -17.40 16.13
N GLU A 112 20.67 -18.07 16.20
CA GLU A 112 20.85 -19.23 17.08
C GLU A 112 20.69 -18.86 18.56
N LYS A 113 21.34 -17.77 18.99
CA LYS A 113 21.19 -17.21 20.34
C LYS A 113 19.73 -16.88 20.66
N ALA A 114 19.04 -16.19 19.75
CA ALA A 114 17.63 -15.82 19.92
C ALA A 114 16.71 -17.06 20.00
N SER A 115 16.95 -18.06 19.15
CA SER A 115 16.17 -19.31 19.16
C SER A 115 16.42 -20.15 20.42
N GLY A 116 17.64 -20.17 20.94
CA GLY A 116 17.97 -20.80 22.20
C GLY A 116 17.23 -20.17 23.39
N ALA A 117 17.21 -18.83 23.46
CA ALA A 117 16.48 -18.10 24.49
C ALA A 117 14.95 -18.35 24.44
N LEU A 118 14.37 -18.41 23.22
CA LEU A 118 12.95 -18.75 23.04
C LEU A 118 12.62 -20.16 23.51
N LYS A 119 13.44 -21.15 23.17
CA LYS A 119 13.28 -22.55 23.65
C LYS A 119 13.34 -22.63 25.17
N THR A 120 14.26 -21.90 25.79
CA THR A 120 14.39 -21.85 27.24
C THR A 120 13.17 -21.20 27.90
N ALA A 121 12.68 -20.07 27.35
CA ALA A 121 11.48 -19.42 27.85
C ALA A 121 10.21 -20.27 27.65
N GLU A 122 10.08 -20.96 26.52
CA GLU A 122 8.97 -21.88 26.24
C GLU A 122 9.00 -23.08 27.22
N THR A 123 10.17 -23.66 27.47
CA THR A 123 10.34 -24.76 28.42
C THR A 123 10.04 -24.33 29.87
N PHE A 124 10.47 -23.11 30.25
CA PHE A 124 10.18 -22.53 31.55
C PHE A 124 8.66 -22.24 31.70
N THR A 125 8.03 -21.66 30.70
CA THR A 125 6.59 -21.37 30.69
C THR A 125 5.77 -22.68 30.73
N ARG A 126 6.20 -23.71 29.97
CA ARG A 126 5.61 -25.05 30.04
C ARG A 126 5.72 -25.67 31.44
N GLY A 127 6.91 -25.61 32.07
CA GLY A 127 7.13 -26.14 33.40
C GLY A 127 6.30 -25.45 34.49
N LEU A 128 5.93 -24.18 34.28
CA LEU A 128 5.12 -23.39 35.21
C LEU A 128 3.61 -23.65 35.09
N ILE A 129 3.16 -24.06 33.87
CA ILE A 129 1.72 -24.23 33.54
C ILE A 129 1.28 -25.69 33.57
N VAL A 130 2.20 -26.65 33.36
CA VAL A 130 1.86 -28.08 33.19
C VAL A 130 2.69 -28.95 34.12
N GLY A 131 2.10 -29.32 35.21
CA GLY A 131 2.70 -30.25 36.19
C GLY A 131 2.78 -31.71 35.76
N GLU A 132 2.45 -32.13 34.53
CA GLU A 132 2.55 -33.53 34.06
C GLU A 132 2.77 -33.63 32.52
N PRO A 133 3.59 -34.61 32.02
CA PRO A 133 4.15 -34.55 30.66
C PRO A 133 3.45 -35.36 29.56
N ASP A 134 2.39 -36.09 29.75
CA ASP A 134 2.00 -37.13 28.79
C ASP A 134 0.83 -36.90 27.84
N ASP A 135 0.14 -35.73 27.86
CA ASP A 135 -1.04 -35.51 27.01
C ASP A 135 -1.05 -34.14 26.23
N LEU A 136 0.11 -33.68 25.81
CA LEU A 136 0.34 -32.30 25.36
C LEU A 136 -0.15 -31.94 23.94
N VAL A 137 -0.46 -32.92 23.08
CA VAL A 137 -0.85 -32.64 21.69
C VAL A 137 -2.35 -32.30 21.56
N SER A 138 -3.19 -32.91 22.38
CA SER A 138 -4.64 -32.62 22.43
C SER A 138 -4.98 -31.37 23.25
N LEU A 139 -4.19 -31.07 24.27
CA LEU A 139 -4.35 -29.91 25.15
C LEU A 139 -3.84 -28.59 24.50
N ALA A 140 -2.88 -28.65 23.58
CA ALA A 140 -2.34 -27.44 22.95
C ALA A 140 -3.41 -26.63 22.17
N GLY A 141 -4.39 -27.28 21.57
CA GLY A 141 -5.51 -26.63 20.89
C GLY A 141 -6.51 -25.99 21.88
N THR A 142 -6.84 -26.67 22.95
CA THR A 142 -7.81 -26.21 23.96
C THR A 142 -7.20 -25.23 24.94
N ALA A 143 -5.98 -25.49 25.45
CA ALA A 143 -5.32 -24.61 26.41
C ALA A 143 -4.95 -23.24 25.83
N LEU A 144 -4.51 -23.16 24.58
CA LEU A 144 -4.35 -21.86 23.88
C LEU A 144 -5.69 -21.15 23.70
N GLY A 145 -6.76 -21.92 23.41
CA GLY A 145 -8.12 -21.41 23.34
C GLY A 145 -8.54 -20.73 24.64
N ASP A 146 -8.40 -21.41 25.73
CA ASP A 146 -8.77 -20.94 27.06
C ASP A 146 -7.90 -19.78 27.56
N LEU A 147 -6.61 -19.77 27.24
CA LEU A 147 -5.71 -18.65 27.53
C LEU A 147 -6.12 -17.34 26.86
N PHE A 148 -6.56 -17.41 25.61
CA PHE A 148 -7.07 -16.22 24.87
C PHE A 148 -8.39 -15.72 25.49
N VAL A 149 -9.31 -16.63 25.82
CA VAL A 149 -10.59 -16.28 26.49
C VAL A 149 -10.34 -15.64 27.84
N PHE A 150 -9.46 -16.21 28.62
CA PHE A 150 -9.13 -15.68 29.94
C PHE A 150 -8.50 -14.30 29.86
N GLY A 151 -7.64 -14.08 28.86
CA GLY A 151 -7.08 -12.75 28.53
C GLY A 151 -8.14 -11.74 28.16
N ASP A 152 -9.12 -12.14 27.35
CA ASP A 152 -10.22 -11.27 26.91
C ASP A 152 -11.16 -10.94 28.08
N ILE A 153 -11.50 -11.91 28.90
CA ILE A 153 -12.33 -11.70 30.11
C ILE A 153 -11.60 -10.78 31.09
N ARG A 154 -10.33 -11.03 31.37
CA ARG A 154 -9.52 -10.18 32.25
C ARG A 154 -9.45 -8.73 31.76
N ASP A 155 -9.17 -8.52 30.46
CA ASP A 155 -9.08 -7.19 29.88
C ASP A 155 -10.46 -6.50 29.88
N ALA A 156 -11.54 -7.23 29.56
CA ALA A 156 -12.90 -6.70 29.60
C ALA A 156 -13.33 -6.31 31.02
N VAL A 157 -13.03 -7.14 32.04
CA VAL A 157 -13.32 -6.85 33.45
C VAL A 157 -12.53 -5.63 33.91
N ARG A 158 -11.22 -5.57 33.61
CA ARG A 158 -10.35 -4.48 34.04
C ARG A 158 -10.79 -3.17 33.44
N GLU A 159 -10.92 -3.08 32.10
CA GLU A 159 -11.31 -1.85 31.43
C GLU A 159 -12.78 -1.52 31.68
N GLY A 160 -13.63 -2.52 31.81
CA GLY A 160 -15.04 -2.36 32.16
C GLY A 160 -15.23 -1.81 33.58
N SER A 161 -14.48 -2.31 34.56
CA SER A 161 -14.48 -1.77 35.91
C SER A 161 -14.04 -0.30 35.96
N ARG A 162 -12.99 0.03 35.22
CA ARG A 162 -12.55 1.44 35.08
C ARG A 162 -13.66 2.33 34.48
N TYR A 163 -14.32 1.82 33.43
CA TYR A 163 -15.45 2.49 32.78
C TYR A 163 -16.61 2.73 33.75
N ALA A 164 -16.98 1.74 34.55
CA ALA A 164 -18.02 1.84 35.55
C ALA A 164 -17.68 2.86 36.67
N GLN A 165 -16.38 3.02 36.97
CA GLN A 165 -15.88 3.96 37.97
C GLN A 165 -15.68 5.39 37.38
N GLY A 166 -16.01 5.65 36.11
CA GLY A 166 -15.78 6.95 35.45
C GLY A 166 -14.30 7.27 35.18
N LYS A 167 -13.41 6.28 35.28
CA LYS A 167 -11.97 6.43 35.00
C LYS A 167 -11.69 6.35 33.49
N GLU A 168 -10.53 6.87 33.09
CA GLU A 168 -10.07 6.72 31.70
C GLU A 168 -9.99 5.23 31.30
N VAL A 169 -10.59 4.91 30.17
CA VAL A 169 -10.72 3.55 29.62
C VAL A 169 -10.13 3.49 28.25
N ASP A 170 -9.36 2.47 27.95
CA ASP A 170 -9.01 2.17 26.57
C ASP A 170 -10.18 1.47 25.87
N HIS A 171 -11.02 2.28 25.20
CA HIS A 171 -12.20 1.79 24.47
C HIS A 171 -11.85 0.78 23.37
N LEU A 172 -10.62 0.85 22.81
CA LEU A 172 -10.16 -0.10 21.82
C LEU A 172 -9.91 -1.47 22.47
N ILE A 173 -9.19 -1.52 23.58
CA ILE A 173 -8.93 -2.77 24.32
C ILE A 173 -10.24 -3.37 24.81
N LEU A 174 -11.10 -2.59 25.45
CA LEU A 174 -12.40 -3.04 25.94
C LEU A 174 -13.24 -3.62 24.80
N GLY A 175 -13.34 -2.91 23.67
CA GLY A 175 -14.12 -3.33 22.53
C GLY A 175 -13.58 -4.59 21.87
N LEU A 176 -12.25 -4.68 21.66
CA LEU A 176 -11.64 -5.88 21.10
C LEU A 176 -11.81 -7.09 22.03
N SER A 177 -11.76 -6.89 23.34
CA SER A 177 -11.99 -7.97 24.31
C SER A 177 -13.44 -8.47 24.29
N ALA A 178 -14.42 -7.56 24.18
CA ALA A 178 -15.83 -7.93 24.03
C ALA A 178 -16.06 -8.72 22.73
N VAL A 179 -15.48 -8.30 21.62
CA VAL A 179 -15.53 -9.04 20.35
C VAL A 179 -14.81 -10.38 20.47
N GLY A 180 -13.66 -10.44 21.14
CA GLY A 180 -12.91 -11.67 21.39
C GLY A 180 -13.74 -12.72 22.15
N ILE A 181 -14.43 -12.30 23.19
CA ILE A 181 -15.37 -13.15 23.95
C ILE A 181 -16.49 -13.66 23.05
N ALA A 182 -17.10 -12.79 22.24
CA ALA A 182 -18.20 -13.16 21.34
C ALA A 182 -17.76 -14.13 20.25
N VAL A 183 -16.58 -13.91 19.66
CA VAL A 183 -15.98 -14.77 18.61
C VAL A 183 -15.62 -16.14 19.17
N THR A 184 -15.07 -16.20 20.39
CA THR A 184 -14.71 -17.47 21.00
C THR A 184 -15.90 -18.39 21.19
N ALA A 185 -17.02 -17.84 21.67
CA ALA A 185 -18.24 -18.61 21.81
C ALA A 185 -18.79 -19.12 20.46
N GLY A 186 -18.50 -18.42 19.34
CA GLY A 186 -18.88 -18.84 17.98
C GLY A 186 -17.88 -19.81 17.32
N THR A 187 -16.58 -19.72 17.63
CA THR A 187 -15.51 -20.57 17.03
C THR A 187 -15.52 -21.99 17.54
N TYR A 188 -15.97 -22.23 18.76
CA TYR A 188 -16.24 -23.60 19.23
C TYR A 188 -17.33 -24.31 18.42
N ALA A 189 -18.26 -23.54 17.81
CA ALA A 189 -19.29 -24.08 16.93
C ALA A 189 -18.83 -24.33 15.48
N SER A 190 -17.72 -23.72 15.03
CA SER A 190 -17.26 -23.74 13.63
C SER A 190 -15.93 -24.49 13.38
N LEU A 191 -15.54 -25.42 14.26
CA LEU A 191 -14.38 -26.32 14.09
C LEU A 191 -13.07 -25.62 13.65
N GLY A 192 -12.74 -24.45 14.20
CA GLY A 192 -11.40 -23.87 14.10
C GLY A 192 -11.12 -22.98 12.89
N THR A 193 -12.06 -22.76 11.98
CA THR A 193 -11.86 -21.86 10.80
C THR A 193 -11.61 -20.40 11.15
N GLY A 194 -11.82 -19.99 12.41
CA GLY A 194 -11.60 -18.65 12.93
C GLY A 194 -10.20 -18.37 13.49
N THR A 195 -9.26 -19.34 13.46
CA THR A 195 -7.94 -19.23 14.09
C THR A 195 -7.12 -18.01 13.65
N PRO A 196 -6.98 -17.67 12.35
CA PRO A 196 -6.23 -16.48 11.95
C PRO A 196 -6.83 -15.17 12.48
N ALA A 197 -8.16 -15.04 12.44
CA ALA A 197 -8.84 -13.85 12.96
C ALA A 197 -8.63 -13.67 14.46
N ARG A 198 -8.60 -14.76 15.21
CA ARG A 198 -8.39 -14.77 16.65
C ARG A 198 -6.97 -14.39 17.05
N VAL A 199 -5.98 -14.96 16.38
CA VAL A 199 -4.56 -14.58 16.54
C VAL A 199 -4.39 -13.10 16.19
N GLY A 200 -4.96 -12.66 15.07
CA GLY A 200 -4.92 -11.25 14.65
C GLY A 200 -5.56 -10.31 15.66
N LEU A 201 -6.70 -10.69 16.27
CA LEU A 201 -7.34 -9.90 17.33
C LEU A 201 -6.39 -9.69 18.52
N SER A 202 -5.74 -10.75 18.97
CA SER A 202 -4.77 -10.70 20.06
C SER A 202 -3.57 -9.83 19.71
N LEU A 203 -3.10 -9.89 18.45
CA LEU A 203 -2.00 -9.04 17.96
C LEU A 203 -2.40 -7.57 17.86
N VAL A 204 -3.62 -7.23 17.45
CA VAL A 204 -4.11 -5.84 17.46
C VAL A 204 -4.16 -5.29 18.88
N LYS A 205 -4.62 -6.09 19.87
CA LYS A 205 -4.58 -5.72 21.29
C LYS A 205 -3.14 -5.54 21.79
N ALA A 206 -2.25 -6.47 21.44
CA ALA A 206 -0.83 -6.36 21.80
C ALA A 206 -0.18 -5.13 21.17
N ALA A 207 -0.48 -4.83 19.89
CA ALA A 207 0.01 -3.64 19.20
C ALA A 207 -0.49 -2.35 19.89
N ARG A 208 -1.74 -2.32 20.36
CA ARG A 208 -2.27 -1.18 21.14
C ARG A 208 -1.54 -1.02 22.47
N LYS A 209 -1.38 -2.10 23.25
CA LYS A 209 -0.69 -2.08 24.56
C LYS A 209 0.78 -1.69 24.45
N THR A 210 1.45 -2.05 23.36
CA THR A 210 2.88 -1.77 23.13
C THR A 210 3.16 -0.53 22.30
N GLY A 211 2.13 0.25 21.93
CA GLY A 211 2.28 1.43 21.07
C GLY A 211 2.70 1.11 19.63
N ARG A 212 2.51 -0.13 19.18
CA ARG A 212 2.85 -0.61 17.83
C ARG A 212 1.65 -0.60 16.88
N ILE A 213 0.72 0.29 17.06
CA ILE A 213 -0.39 0.56 16.14
C ILE A 213 -0.37 2.03 15.75
N SER A 214 -0.56 2.35 14.48
CA SER A 214 -0.64 3.74 14.05
C SER A 214 -1.87 4.43 14.64
N ALA A 215 -1.78 5.72 14.89
CA ALA A 215 -2.90 6.50 15.45
C ALA A 215 -4.15 6.42 14.57
N ARG A 216 -3.99 6.49 13.24
CA ARG A 216 -5.09 6.39 12.28
C ARG A 216 -5.71 5.01 12.23
N MET A 217 -4.90 3.95 12.32
CA MET A 217 -5.40 2.58 12.43
C MET A 217 -6.19 2.39 13.73
N ALA A 218 -5.66 2.85 14.86
CA ALA A 218 -6.35 2.78 16.15
C ALA A 218 -7.69 3.53 16.12
N GLU A 219 -7.74 4.71 15.52
CA GLU A 219 -8.98 5.48 15.33
C GLU A 219 -9.98 4.73 14.43
N SER A 220 -9.50 4.15 13.31
CA SER A 220 -10.34 3.36 12.40
C SER A 220 -10.96 2.16 13.11
N VAL A 221 -10.16 1.40 13.87
CA VAL A 221 -10.64 0.26 14.67
C VAL A 221 -11.64 0.71 15.73
N THR A 222 -11.34 1.80 16.44
CA THR A 222 -12.26 2.34 17.47
C THR A 222 -13.59 2.77 16.85
N ARG A 223 -13.59 3.36 15.67
CA ARG A 223 -14.81 3.76 14.96
C ARG A 223 -15.64 2.54 14.57
N THR A 224 -15.01 1.48 14.06
CA THR A 224 -15.68 0.21 13.75
C THR A 224 -16.25 -0.42 15.02
N LEU A 225 -15.51 -0.46 16.12
CA LEU A 225 -15.97 -1.01 17.40
C LEU A 225 -17.20 -0.29 17.94
N ARG A 226 -17.30 1.03 17.79
CA ARG A 226 -18.49 1.79 18.19
C ARG A 226 -19.76 1.39 17.44
N SER A 227 -19.64 0.90 16.20
CA SER A 227 -20.79 0.39 15.42
C SER A 227 -21.15 -1.05 15.77
N VAL A 228 -20.16 -1.84 16.21
CA VAL A 228 -20.27 -3.26 16.53
C VAL A 228 -20.79 -3.47 17.95
N ILE A 229 -20.47 -2.58 18.90
CA ILE A 229 -20.75 -2.75 20.31
C ILE A 229 -21.92 -1.88 20.74
N ASP A 230 -22.89 -2.50 21.42
CA ASP A 230 -23.91 -1.78 22.14
C ASP A 230 -23.38 -1.35 23.51
N GLY A 231 -22.97 -0.07 23.60
CA GLY A 231 -22.31 0.48 24.79
C GLY A 231 -23.13 0.35 26.08
N PRO A 232 -24.43 0.72 26.08
CA PRO A 232 -25.34 0.52 27.22
C PRO A 232 -25.46 -0.93 27.64
N ALA A 233 -25.66 -1.85 26.69
CA ALA A 233 -25.76 -3.30 26.98
C ALA A 233 -24.44 -3.86 27.55
N LEU A 234 -23.28 -3.46 26.97
CA LEU A 234 -21.98 -3.86 27.48
C LEU A 234 -21.74 -3.36 28.92
N ARG A 235 -22.11 -2.11 29.20
CA ARG A 235 -22.01 -1.55 30.56
C ARG A 235 -22.84 -2.34 31.55
N LYS A 236 -24.09 -2.68 31.20
CA LYS A 236 -24.98 -3.50 32.03
C LYS A 236 -24.41 -4.89 32.27
N ALA A 237 -23.83 -5.51 31.24
CA ALA A 237 -23.19 -6.83 31.33
C ALA A 237 -22.01 -6.82 32.32
N ILE A 238 -21.19 -5.78 32.32
CA ILE A 238 -20.01 -5.65 33.18
C ILE A 238 -20.42 -5.31 34.62
N ASN A 239 -21.39 -4.41 34.83
CA ASN A 239 -21.85 -4.00 36.17
C ASN A 239 -22.71 -5.05 36.84
N GLY A 240 -23.27 -6.01 36.11
CA GLY A 240 -24.14 -7.07 36.61
C GLY A 240 -23.47 -8.18 37.42
N GLY A 241 -22.20 -7.99 37.88
CA GLY A 241 -21.53 -8.94 38.74
C GLY A 241 -20.58 -9.87 37.99
N ALA A 242 -19.81 -9.36 37.08
CA ALA A 242 -18.82 -10.09 36.24
C ALA A 242 -17.87 -10.97 37.09
N ALA A 243 -17.53 -10.54 38.29
CA ALA A 243 -16.70 -11.28 39.23
C ALA A 243 -17.44 -12.47 39.92
N ALA A 244 -18.76 -12.37 40.02
CA ALA A 244 -19.56 -13.38 40.72
C ALA A 244 -20.04 -14.52 39.82
N ASN A 245 -20.26 -14.25 38.51
CA ASN A 245 -20.73 -15.26 37.57
C ASN A 245 -20.11 -15.04 36.15
N PRO A 246 -18.93 -15.62 35.90
CA PRO A 246 -18.23 -15.47 34.62
C PRO A 246 -19.06 -15.93 33.39
N THR A 247 -19.83 -17.00 33.55
CA THR A 247 -20.64 -17.57 32.46
C THR A 247 -21.80 -16.63 32.05
N ALA A 248 -22.48 -16.04 33.03
CA ALA A 248 -23.54 -15.06 32.78
C ALA A 248 -22.97 -13.80 32.13
N THR A 249 -21.79 -13.34 32.53
CA THR A 249 -21.08 -12.20 31.95
C THR A 249 -20.70 -12.46 30.53
N VAL A 250 -20.13 -13.62 30.20
CA VAL A 250 -19.81 -14.01 28.81
C VAL A 250 -21.04 -13.95 27.91
N ARG A 251 -22.19 -14.48 28.39
CA ARG A 251 -23.45 -14.41 27.64
C ARG A 251 -23.90 -12.97 27.40
N ALA A 252 -23.92 -12.15 28.44
CA ALA A 252 -24.37 -10.77 28.37
C ALA A 252 -23.42 -9.90 27.50
N VAL A 253 -22.11 -10.13 27.55
CA VAL A 253 -21.13 -9.48 26.65
C VAL A 253 -21.37 -9.89 25.19
N ARG A 254 -21.65 -11.16 24.94
CA ARG A 254 -21.97 -11.65 23.60
C ARG A 254 -23.23 -11.00 23.04
N GLU A 255 -24.27 -10.82 23.84
CA GLU A 255 -25.51 -10.13 23.43
C GLU A 255 -25.31 -8.64 23.14
N ALA A 256 -24.29 -8.01 23.76
CA ALA A 256 -23.90 -6.63 23.50
C ALA A 256 -23.09 -6.44 22.21
N VAL A 257 -22.65 -7.52 21.54
CA VAL A 257 -21.83 -7.48 20.31
C VAL A 257 -22.71 -7.83 19.11
N LYS A 258 -22.83 -6.87 18.17
CA LYS A 258 -23.56 -7.01 16.91
C LYS A 258 -22.62 -7.63 15.87
N ILE A 259 -22.50 -8.97 15.87
CA ILE A 259 -21.56 -9.74 15.03
C ILE A 259 -21.78 -9.46 13.55
N GLU A 260 -23.02 -9.23 13.13
CA GLU A 260 -23.40 -8.88 11.75
C GLU A 260 -22.76 -7.58 11.24
N LYS A 261 -22.30 -6.70 12.13
CA LYS A 261 -21.59 -5.45 11.81
C LYS A 261 -20.06 -5.56 11.93
N ALA A 262 -19.55 -6.71 12.31
CA ALA A 262 -18.14 -6.90 12.63
C ALA A 262 -17.26 -7.34 11.43
N ASP A 263 -17.81 -7.44 10.21
CA ASP A 263 -17.11 -7.96 9.03
C ASP A 263 -15.80 -7.24 8.73
N ASP A 264 -15.79 -5.91 8.84
CA ASP A 264 -14.56 -5.13 8.61
C ASP A 264 -13.49 -5.42 9.65
N LEU A 265 -13.90 -5.61 10.90
CA LEU A 265 -13.00 -5.99 11.98
C LEU A 265 -12.47 -7.41 11.79
N PHE A 266 -13.32 -8.35 11.39
CA PHE A 266 -12.90 -9.72 11.09
C PHE A 266 -11.94 -9.79 9.90
N ARG A 267 -12.17 -9.00 8.85
CA ARG A 267 -11.23 -8.88 7.74
C ARG A 267 -9.87 -8.34 8.19
N LEU A 268 -9.86 -7.27 8.99
CA LEU A 268 -8.63 -6.73 9.55
C LEU A 268 -7.87 -7.77 10.37
N THR A 269 -8.54 -8.40 11.35
CA THR A 269 -7.91 -9.38 12.24
C THR A 269 -7.43 -10.61 11.48
N ARG A 270 -8.18 -11.09 10.49
CA ARG A 270 -7.73 -12.16 9.59
C ARG A 270 -6.45 -11.78 8.87
N ASN A 271 -6.41 -10.61 8.23
CA ASN A 271 -5.21 -10.13 7.53
C ASN A 271 -4.00 -10.03 8.47
N VAL A 272 -4.19 -9.56 9.70
CA VAL A 272 -3.11 -9.53 10.72
C VAL A 272 -2.63 -10.94 11.05
N GLY A 273 -3.55 -11.89 11.24
CA GLY A 273 -3.23 -13.30 11.48
C GLY A 273 -2.54 -13.97 10.29
N GLU A 274 -2.91 -13.64 9.06
CA GLU A 274 -2.26 -14.13 7.85
C GLU A 274 -0.81 -13.62 7.75
N VAL A 275 -0.57 -12.35 8.05
CA VAL A 275 0.81 -11.81 8.13
C VAL A 275 1.61 -12.55 9.19
N GLN A 276 1.02 -12.80 10.35
CA GLN A 276 1.69 -13.56 11.42
C GLN A 276 2.05 -14.98 10.95
N ALA A 277 1.14 -15.67 10.29
CA ALA A 277 1.36 -17.03 9.81
C ALA A 277 2.42 -17.11 8.70
N LYS A 278 2.53 -16.10 7.83
CA LYS A 278 3.44 -16.07 6.67
C LYS A 278 4.79 -15.43 6.96
N ALA A 279 4.82 -14.38 7.78
CA ALA A 279 5.99 -13.53 7.99
C ALA A 279 6.39 -13.36 9.47
N GLY A 280 5.64 -13.96 10.42
CA GLY A 280 5.93 -13.92 11.84
C GLY A 280 5.23 -12.79 12.59
N THR A 281 5.23 -12.91 13.92
CA THR A 281 4.54 -12.00 14.85
C THR A 281 5.07 -10.57 14.76
N ARG A 282 6.40 -10.41 14.66
CA ARG A 282 7.01 -9.08 14.58
C ARG A 282 6.67 -8.38 13.27
N ALA A 283 6.57 -9.12 12.14
CA ALA A 283 6.12 -8.57 10.86
C ALA A 283 4.67 -8.06 10.93
N ALA A 284 3.78 -8.78 11.61
CA ALA A 284 2.40 -8.35 11.81
C ALA A 284 2.30 -7.07 12.65
N LEU A 285 3.11 -6.95 13.73
CA LEU A 285 3.19 -5.74 14.55
C LEU A 285 3.80 -4.55 13.77
N ASP A 286 4.84 -4.79 12.97
CA ASP A 286 5.43 -3.77 12.11
C ASP A 286 4.43 -3.32 11.03
N GLY A 287 3.66 -4.25 10.46
CA GLY A 287 2.55 -3.96 9.55
C GLY A 287 1.48 -3.05 10.18
N LEU A 288 1.04 -3.35 11.42
CA LEU A 288 0.08 -2.52 12.15
C LEU A 288 0.63 -1.13 12.49
N LYS A 289 1.94 -1.02 12.73
CA LYS A 289 2.60 0.26 13.01
C LYS A 289 2.65 1.19 11.80
N ILE A 290 2.87 0.64 10.61
CA ILE A 290 3.01 1.44 9.37
C ILE A 290 1.69 1.64 8.62
N SER A 291 0.69 0.77 8.82
CA SER A 291 -0.61 0.86 8.15
C SER A 291 -1.52 1.87 8.85
N ASP A 292 -2.13 2.77 8.08
CA ASP A 292 -3.08 3.76 8.57
C ASP A 292 -4.55 3.32 8.44
N SER A 293 -4.79 2.20 7.75
CA SER A 293 -6.14 1.72 7.50
C SER A 293 -6.19 0.18 7.36
N PRO A 294 -7.37 -0.45 7.59
CA PRO A 294 -7.58 -1.88 7.33
C PRO A 294 -7.24 -2.30 5.89
N ARG A 295 -7.43 -1.41 4.91
CA ARG A 295 -7.06 -1.67 3.51
C ARG A 295 -5.55 -1.75 3.31
N GLU A 296 -4.78 -0.89 3.99
CA GLU A 296 -3.31 -0.98 3.96
C GLU A 296 -2.83 -2.27 4.63
N MET A 297 -3.46 -2.69 5.73
CA MET A 297 -3.14 -3.97 6.37
C MET A 297 -3.46 -5.17 5.46
N ALA A 298 -4.52 -5.12 4.66
CA ALA A 298 -4.78 -6.13 3.64
C ALA A 298 -3.69 -6.17 2.56
N ARG A 299 -3.08 -5.04 2.22
CA ARG A 299 -1.91 -5.00 1.33
C ARG A 299 -0.66 -5.58 1.98
N VAL A 300 -0.47 -5.36 3.29
CA VAL A 300 0.59 -6.05 4.05
C VAL A 300 0.39 -7.57 4.00
N ALA A 301 -0.84 -8.06 4.15
CA ALA A 301 -1.14 -9.49 4.06
C ALA A 301 -0.82 -10.07 2.67
N LYS A 302 -1.21 -9.38 1.58
CA LYS A 302 -0.83 -9.77 0.22
C LYS A 302 0.69 -9.77 0.00
N LEU A 303 1.40 -8.78 0.58
CA LEU A 303 2.86 -8.74 0.53
C LEU A 303 3.45 -9.95 1.28
N ALA A 304 2.95 -10.25 2.47
CA ALA A 304 3.42 -11.37 3.27
C ALA A 304 3.14 -12.73 2.62
N GLU A 305 2.04 -12.86 1.90
CA GLU A 305 1.71 -14.06 1.14
C GLU A 305 2.75 -14.33 0.03
N LYS A 306 3.23 -13.30 -0.66
CA LYS A 306 4.22 -13.42 -1.74
C LYS A 306 5.66 -13.49 -1.24
N GLU A 307 6.00 -12.67 -0.26
CA GLU A 307 7.39 -12.45 0.17
C GLU A 307 7.79 -13.24 1.42
N GLY A 308 6.83 -13.81 2.14
CA GLY A 308 7.11 -14.64 3.33
C GLY A 308 8.01 -13.93 4.34
N GLY A 309 9.09 -14.58 4.75
CA GLY A 309 10.05 -14.06 5.76
C GLY A 309 10.70 -12.73 5.38
N LYS A 310 10.82 -12.40 4.07
CA LYS A 310 11.38 -11.13 3.56
C LYS A 310 10.47 -9.92 3.83
N THR A 311 9.20 -10.15 4.11
CA THR A 311 8.20 -9.09 4.31
C THR A 311 8.65 -8.07 5.34
N ARG A 312 9.25 -8.51 6.44
CA ARG A 312 9.66 -7.64 7.53
C ARG A 312 10.76 -6.67 7.09
N ALA A 313 11.78 -7.16 6.38
CA ALA A 313 12.83 -6.32 5.78
C ALA A 313 12.24 -5.31 4.79
N ILE A 314 11.33 -5.74 3.93
CA ILE A 314 10.66 -4.87 2.94
C ILE A 314 9.88 -3.75 3.64
N LEU A 315 9.08 -4.09 4.67
CA LEU A 315 8.33 -3.11 5.46
C LEU A 315 9.24 -2.13 6.19
N LYS A 316 10.36 -2.62 6.74
CA LYS A 316 11.34 -1.79 7.43
C LYS A 316 12.05 -0.84 6.49
N PHE A 317 12.51 -1.33 5.34
CA PHE A 317 13.29 -0.56 4.37
C PHE A 317 12.45 0.48 3.60
N LEU A 318 11.28 0.09 3.13
CA LEU A 318 10.39 0.95 2.32
C LEU A 318 9.33 1.69 3.13
N GLY A 319 9.09 1.30 4.39
CA GLY A 319 8.01 1.83 5.21
C GLY A 319 6.64 1.68 4.53
N ARG A 320 5.79 2.70 4.62
CA ARG A 320 4.49 2.74 3.90
C ARG A 320 4.64 2.65 2.40
N GLY A 321 5.80 3.00 1.87
CA GLY A 321 6.11 2.86 0.46
C GLY A 321 6.05 1.42 -0.06
N ALA A 322 6.16 0.41 0.82
CA ALA A 322 6.01 -1.00 0.44
C ALA A 322 4.57 -1.37 0.04
N ILE A 323 3.58 -0.69 0.63
CA ILE A 323 2.16 -1.10 0.57
C ILE A 323 1.24 -0.08 -0.09
N ALA A 324 1.70 1.17 -0.25
CA ALA A 324 0.92 2.22 -0.86
C ALA A 324 1.82 3.19 -1.64
N LEU A 325 1.31 3.70 -2.75
CA LEU A 325 1.81 4.95 -3.28
C LEU A 325 1.47 6.04 -2.25
N THR A 326 2.47 6.85 -1.89
CA THR A 326 2.16 8.06 -1.10
C THR A 326 1.22 8.95 -1.91
N VAL A 327 0.34 9.70 -1.24
CA VAL A 327 -0.58 10.61 -1.92
C VAL A 327 0.19 11.53 -2.87
N ALA A 328 1.33 12.06 -2.42
CA ALA A 328 2.18 12.90 -3.27
C ALA A 328 2.73 12.16 -4.51
N ALA A 329 3.11 10.88 -4.38
CA ALA A 329 3.58 10.08 -5.52
C ALA A 329 2.44 9.75 -6.48
N PHE A 330 1.24 9.51 -5.96
CA PHE A 330 0.04 9.30 -6.78
C PHE A 330 -0.33 10.57 -7.55
N ASP A 331 -0.41 11.72 -6.88
CA ASP A 331 -0.71 13.00 -7.50
C ASP A 331 0.35 13.39 -8.54
N LEU A 332 1.64 13.20 -8.22
CA LEU A 332 2.72 13.45 -9.17
C LEU A 332 2.62 12.53 -10.40
N SER A 333 2.32 11.24 -10.20
CA SER A 333 2.14 10.29 -11.30
C SER A 333 0.98 10.67 -12.20
N LEU A 334 -0.12 11.08 -11.62
CA LEU A 334 -1.30 11.55 -12.34
C LEU A 334 -1.00 12.85 -13.10
N TRP A 335 -0.31 13.81 -12.46
CA TRP A 335 0.10 15.05 -13.09
C TRP A 335 1.03 14.83 -14.30
N VAL A 336 2.04 13.94 -14.15
CA VAL A 336 2.96 13.59 -15.25
C VAL A 336 2.21 12.95 -16.41
N LEU A 337 1.26 12.07 -16.14
CA LEU A 337 0.42 11.44 -17.16
C LEU A 337 -0.42 12.49 -17.92
N TRP A 338 -1.08 13.39 -17.19
CA TRP A 338 -1.85 14.48 -17.79
C TRP A 338 -0.98 15.44 -18.62
N ALA A 339 0.21 15.78 -18.11
CA ALA A 339 1.18 16.61 -18.84
C ALA A 339 1.62 15.94 -20.15
N ALA A 340 1.89 14.64 -20.13
CA ALA A 340 2.25 13.88 -21.34
C ALA A 340 1.10 13.81 -22.35
N LEU A 341 -0.13 13.57 -21.90
CA LEU A 341 -1.31 13.53 -22.78
C LEU A 341 -1.60 14.90 -23.43
N THR A 342 -1.51 15.99 -22.66
CA THR A 342 -1.71 17.35 -23.19
C THR A 342 -0.62 17.71 -24.20
N LEU A 343 0.62 17.33 -23.91
CA LEU A 343 1.75 17.55 -24.81
C LEU A 343 1.59 16.77 -26.12
N PHE A 344 1.18 15.50 -26.03
CA PHE A 344 0.90 14.67 -27.22
C PHE A 344 -0.25 15.26 -28.06
N GLY A 345 -1.33 15.71 -27.42
CA GLY A 345 -2.45 16.36 -28.08
C GLY A 345 -2.01 17.64 -28.82
N PHE A 346 -1.16 18.46 -28.18
CA PHE A 346 -0.62 19.67 -28.78
C PHE A 346 0.26 19.38 -30.01
N VAL A 347 1.18 18.43 -29.92
CA VAL A 347 2.05 18.01 -31.02
C VAL A 347 1.23 17.49 -32.21
N SER A 348 0.22 16.67 -31.93
CA SER A 348 -0.70 16.14 -32.96
C SER A 348 -1.51 17.26 -33.65
N ALA A 349 -2.01 18.21 -32.87
CA ALA A 349 -2.72 19.38 -33.42
C ALA A 349 -1.82 20.28 -34.27
N ALA A 350 -0.59 20.53 -33.84
CA ALA A 350 0.41 21.30 -34.54
C ALA A 350 0.79 20.63 -35.87
N LYS A 351 0.99 19.32 -35.90
CA LYS A 351 1.23 18.53 -37.12
C LYS A 351 0.06 18.70 -38.11
N GLY A 352 -1.17 18.50 -37.64
CA GLY A 352 -2.35 18.67 -38.52
C GLY A 352 -2.56 20.11 -39.02
N ALA A 353 -2.16 21.12 -38.27
CA ALA A 353 -2.20 22.50 -38.70
C ALA A 353 -1.16 22.77 -39.80
N VAL A 354 0.06 22.26 -39.69
CA VAL A 354 1.13 22.38 -40.69
C VAL A 354 0.73 21.64 -41.98
N GLU A 355 0.20 20.45 -41.91
CA GLU A 355 -0.28 19.68 -43.07
C GLU A 355 -1.38 20.42 -43.80
N ARG A 356 -2.36 20.98 -43.11
CA ARG A 356 -3.44 21.78 -43.71
C ARG A 356 -2.92 23.06 -44.35
N ALA A 357 -1.93 23.73 -43.74
CA ALA A 357 -1.34 24.95 -44.27
C ALA A 357 -0.53 24.68 -45.55
N THR A 358 0.24 23.59 -45.59
CA THR A 358 1.03 23.19 -46.77
C THR A 358 0.12 22.77 -47.92
N TRP A 359 -0.94 22.01 -47.64
CA TRP A 359 -1.93 21.62 -48.67
C TRP A 359 -2.65 22.81 -49.28
N ARG A 360 -3.10 23.77 -48.47
CA ARG A 360 -3.72 25.02 -48.91
C ARG A 360 -2.73 25.86 -49.75
N GLY A 361 -1.47 25.89 -49.33
CA GLY A 361 -0.39 26.57 -50.09
C GLY A 361 -0.17 25.98 -51.48
N LEU A 362 -0.12 24.66 -51.59
CA LEU A 362 0.04 23.93 -52.83
C LEU A 362 -1.16 24.11 -53.77
N GLN A 363 -2.39 24.06 -53.27
CA GLN A 363 -3.59 24.32 -54.05
C GLN A 363 -3.63 25.76 -54.57
N ARG A 364 -3.29 26.75 -53.74
CA ARG A 364 -3.20 28.14 -54.18
C ARG A 364 -2.15 28.34 -55.28
N ARG A 365 -1.01 27.64 -55.20
CA ARG A 365 0.02 27.66 -56.26
C ARG A 365 -0.49 27.04 -57.58
N LYS A 366 -1.21 25.90 -57.51
CA LYS A 366 -1.84 25.26 -58.69
C LYS A 366 -2.85 26.19 -59.36
N VAL A 367 -3.74 26.79 -58.58
CA VAL A 367 -4.74 27.74 -59.10
C VAL A 367 -4.08 29.00 -59.72
N ARG A 368 -3.02 29.54 -59.11
CA ARG A 368 -2.27 30.69 -59.70
C ARG A 368 -1.56 30.30 -60.97
N ARG A 369 -0.98 29.11 -61.10
CA ARG A 369 -0.36 28.62 -62.34
C ARG A 369 -1.40 28.48 -63.43
N ALA A 370 -2.52 27.83 -63.16
CA ALA A 370 -3.61 27.68 -64.12
C ALA A 370 -4.17 29.04 -64.61
N LYS A 371 -4.36 30.02 -63.69
CA LYS A 371 -4.77 31.40 -64.10
C LYS A 371 -3.74 32.10 -65.00
N ARG A 372 -2.44 31.94 -64.73
CA ARG A 372 -1.37 32.51 -65.55
C ARG A 372 -1.33 31.90 -66.98
N GLU A 373 -1.53 30.59 -67.05
CA GLU A 373 -1.60 29.86 -68.32
C GLU A 373 -2.82 30.30 -69.15
N LEU A 374 -3.98 30.42 -68.51
CA LEU A 374 -5.21 30.92 -69.17
C LEU A 374 -5.04 32.36 -69.65
N GLN A 375 -4.41 33.25 -68.91
CA GLN A 375 -4.09 34.61 -69.31
C GLN A 375 -3.10 34.63 -70.43
N ARG A 376 -2.11 33.74 -70.49
CA ARG A 376 -1.14 33.62 -71.55
C ARG A 376 -1.81 33.15 -72.84
N GLN A 377 -2.68 32.16 -72.78
CA GLN A 377 -3.48 31.70 -73.93
C GLN A 377 -4.41 32.78 -74.48
N ARG A 378 -5.09 33.53 -73.59
CA ARG A 378 -5.94 34.68 -74.04
C ARG A 378 -5.13 35.75 -74.71
N ARG A 379 -3.91 36.08 -74.24
CA ARG A 379 -3.03 37.09 -74.94
C ARG A 379 -2.56 36.58 -76.26
N LEU A 380 -2.26 35.31 -76.42
CA LEU A 380 -1.88 34.71 -77.71
C LEU A 380 -3.05 34.68 -78.67
N ALA A 381 -4.24 34.34 -78.22
CA ALA A 381 -5.46 34.36 -79.06
C ALA A 381 -5.85 35.76 -79.55
N THR A 382 -5.67 36.80 -78.69
CA THR A 382 -5.91 38.21 -79.17
C THR A 382 -4.84 38.71 -80.10
N ALA A 383 -3.56 38.26 -80.00
CA ALA A 383 -2.51 38.63 -80.93
C ALA A 383 -2.69 37.97 -82.29
N THR A 384 -3.31 36.80 -82.41
CA THR A 384 -3.59 36.09 -83.66
C THR A 384 -4.83 36.68 -84.41
N GLN A 385 -5.65 37.45 -83.71
CA GLN A 385 -6.83 38.11 -84.34
C GLN A 385 -6.54 39.51 -84.94
N HIS A 386 -5.36 40.07 -84.69
CA HIS A 386 -4.98 41.39 -85.12
C HIS A 386 -3.72 41.42 -86.04
N GLY A 387 -3.23 40.30 -86.54
CA GLY A 387 -2.24 40.11 -87.59
C GLY A 387 -2.90 39.47 -88.76
#